data_cb299a25599a4f9ac9bc0669c8b417c5
#
_entry.id   cb299a25599a4f9ac9bc0669c8b417c5
#
_cell.length_a   1.000
_cell.length_b   1.000
_cell.length_c   1.000
_cell.angle_alpha   90.00
_cell.angle_beta   90.00
_cell.angle_gamma   90.00
#
_symmetry.space_group_name_H-M   'P 1'
#
loop_
_entity.id
_entity.type
_entity.pdbx_description
1 polymer ?
#
loop_
_entity_poly.entity_id
_entity_poly.type
_entity_poly.pdbx_seq_one_letter_code
_entity_poly.pdbx_strand_id
1 'polypeptide(L)'
;MYSTSQIRELIKDGRVDKFYNDRYWRKFSKSVIAEQHNECQCCRNKGKVTRATVLHHVKHLKQFPQLAYSRYYYDEHGERHRQLLALCHDCHEAQHPERRWQERADKFVNEERW
;
A
#
# COMPACT_ATOMS: atom_id res chain seq x y z
N MET A 1 9.49 11.41 -9.15
CA MET A 1 8.72 10.20 -9.47
C MET A 1 9.63 9.12 -10.01
N TYR A 2 9.51 7.90 -9.51
CA TYR A 2 10.30 6.76 -10.00
C TYR A 2 9.64 6.09 -11.18
N SER A 3 10.43 5.73 -12.18
CA SER A 3 9.94 4.88 -13.27
C SER A 3 9.81 3.43 -12.79
N THR A 4 9.10 2.61 -13.53
CA THR A 4 8.98 1.18 -13.22
C THR A 4 10.36 0.52 -13.14
N SER A 5 11.26 0.84 -14.05
CA SER A 5 12.62 0.30 -14.05
C SER A 5 13.39 0.71 -12.79
N GLN A 6 13.25 1.96 -12.37
CA GLN A 6 13.91 2.45 -11.16
C GLN A 6 13.36 1.75 -9.91
N ILE A 7 12.05 1.52 -9.87
CA ILE A 7 11.44 0.81 -8.75
C ILE A 7 11.94 -0.64 -8.71
N ARG A 8 12.05 -1.29 -9.86
CA ARG A 8 12.60 -2.65 -9.92
C ARG A 8 14.02 -2.71 -9.39
N GLU A 9 14.84 -1.72 -9.70
CA GLU A 9 16.20 -1.63 -9.16
C GLU A 9 16.19 -1.46 -7.64
N LEU A 10 15.32 -0.62 -7.11
CA LEU A 10 15.19 -0.45 -5.67
C LEU A 10 14.76 -1.75 -4.99
N ILE A 11 13.86 -2.48 -5.58
CA ILE A 11 13.41 -3.78 -5.06
C ILE A 11 14.56 -4.77 -5.06
N LYS A 12 15.29 -4.85 -6.16
CA LYS A 12 16.44 -5.74 -6.31
C LYS A 12 17.51 -5.46 -5.26
N ASP A 13 17.75 -4.19 -4.97
CA ASP A 13 18.77 -3.75 -4.01
C ASP A 13 18.29 -3.79 -2.56
N GLY A 14 17.04 -4.19 -2.32
CA GLY A 14 16.48 -4.18 -0.98
C GLY A 14 16.25 -2.77 -0.43
N ARG A 15 16.08 -1.79 -1.29
CA ARG A 15 15.95 -0.38 -0.92
C ARG A 15 14.58 0.19 -1.27
N VAL A 16 13.52 -0.59 -1.11
CA VAL A 16 12.16 -0.13 -1.36
C VAL A 16 11.76 1.03 -0.43
N ASP A 17 12.44 1.16 0.70
CA ASP A 17 12.28 2.28 1.61
C ASP A 17 12.49 3.63 0.91
N LYS A 18 13.40 3.70 -0.06
CA LYS A 18 13.63 4.93 -0.82
C LYS A 18 12.39 5.35 -1.60
N PHE A 19 11.63 4.39 -2.12
CA PHE A 19 10.37 4.69 -2.79
C PHE A 19 9.38 5.33 -1.82
N TYR A 20 9.19 4.72 -0.66
CA TYR A 20 8.19 5.18 0.31
C TYR A 20 8.59 6.49 0.99
N ASN A 21 9.87 6.80 1.05
CA ASN A 21 10.35 8.06 1.60
C ASN A 21 10.49 9.15 0.56
N ASP A 22 10.25 8.82 -0.70
CA ASP A 22 10.32 9.79 -1.79
C ASP A 22 9.26 10.87 -1.64
N ARG A 23 9.67 12.10 -1.90
CA ARG A 23 8.79 13.27 -1.78
C ARG A 23 7.57 13.16 -2.69
N TYR A 24 7.76 12.69 -3.93
CA TYR A 24 6.66 12.54 -4.87
C TYR A 24 5.63 11.54 -4.34
N TRP A 25 6.08 10.38 -3.89
CA TRP A 25 5.19 9.37 -3.32
C TRP A 25 4.41 9.91 -2.12
N ARG A 26 5.08 10.62 -1.23
CA ARG A 26 4.44 11.17 -0.03
C ARG A 26 3.34 12.15 -0.37
N LYS A 27 3.57 13.02 -1.36
CA LYS A 27 2.54 13.95 -1.84
C LYS A 27 1.41 13.24 -2.56
N PHE A 28 1.77 12.32 -3.44
CA PHE A 28 0.81 11.55 -4.21
C PHE A 28 -0.09 10.73 -3.29
N SER A 29 0.48 10.05 -2.31
CA SER A 29 -0.31 9.23 -1.38
C SER A 29 -1.28 10.07 -0.56
N LYS A 30 -0.87 11.25 -0.11
CA LYS A 30 -1.79 12.16 0.58
C LYS A 30 -2.96 12.58 -0.29
N SER A 31 -2.70 12.86 -1.55
CA SER A 31 -3.76 13.26 -2.47
C SER A 31 -4.75 12.12 -2.74
N VAL A 32 -4.26 10.90 -2.88
CA VAL A 32 -5.13 9.73 -3.09
C VAL A 32 -5.95 9.43 -1.85
N ILE A 33 -5.35 9.53 -0.66
CA ILE A 33 -6.09 9.36 0.60
C ILE A 33 -7.20 10.41 0.71
N ALA A 34 -6.91 11.67 0.32
CA ALA A 34 -7.92 12.71 0.31
C ALA A 34 -9.05 12.43 -0.69
N GLU A 35 -8.75 11.84 -1.84
CA GLU A 35 -9.76 11.41 -2.81
C GLU A 35 -10.72 10.37 -2.18
N GLN A 36 -10.24 9.62 -1.21
CA GLN A 36 -11.01 8.64 -0.47
C GLN A 36 -11.53 9.19 0.86
N HIS A 37 -11.67 10.51 0.93
CA HIS A 37 -12.25 11.25 2.06
C HIS A 37 -11.47 11.11 3.37
N ASN A 38 -10.20 10.77 3.29
CA ASN A 38 -9.34 10.53 4.46
C ASN A 38 -9.89 9.43 5.39
N GLU A 39 -10.72 8.56 4.86
CA GLU A 39 -11.34 7.48 5.62
C GLU A 39 -10.76 6.13 5.26
N CYS A 40 -10.58 5.27 6.26
CA CYS A 40 -10.24 3.89 6.06
C CYS A 40 -11.38 3.19 5.32
N GLN A 41 -11.11 2.70 4.12
CA GLN A 41 -12.14 2.08 3.28
C GLN A 41 -12.62 0.74 3.85
N CYS A 42 -11.73 0.03 4.53
CA CYS A 42 -12.08 -1.21 5.19
C CYS A 42 -13.05 -0.97 6.36
N CYS A 43 -12.76 0.01 7.21
CA CYS A 43 -13.63 0.38 8.31
C CYS A 43 -14.98 0.90 7.80
N ARG A 44 -14.94 1.67 6.72
CA ARG A 44 -16.15 2.20 6.10
C ARG A 44 -17.11 1.08 5.66
N ASN A 45 -16.55 0.01 5.09
CA ASN A 45 -17.34 -1.15 4.69
C ASN A 45 -17.98 -1.87 5.88
N LYS A 46 -17.42 -1.68 7.07
CA LYS A 46 -17.95 -2.23 8.31
C LYS A 46 -18.87 -1.28 9.05
N GLY A 47 -19.17 -0.13 8.45
CA GLY A 47 -20.01 0.89 9.07
C GLY A 47 -19.30 1.76 10.10
N LYS A 48 -17.98 1.78 10.10
CA LYS A 48 -17.18 2.59 11.01
C LYS A 48 -16.52 3.74 10.27
N VAL A 49 -16.35 4.86 10.97
CA VAL A 49 -15.58 6.00 10.46
C VAL A 49 -14.25 6.03 11.17
N THR A 50 -13.18 5.73 10.44
CA THR A 50 -11.82 5.74 10.97
C THR A 50 -10.93 6.50 9.99
N ARG A 51 -10.07 7.35 10.53
CA ARG A 51 -9.13 8.12 9.70
C ARG A 51 -8.11 7.18 9.07
N ALA A 52 -7.90 7.35 7.76
CA ALA A 52 -6.87 6.61 7.04
C ALA A 52 -5.50 7.25 7.29
N THR A 53 -4.50 6.43 7.51
CA THR A 53 -3.12 6.87 7.73
C THR A 53 -2.13 6.27 6.74
N VAL A 54 -2.56 5.24 6.00
CA VAL A 54 -1.70 4.48 5.08
C VAL A 54 -2.39 4.34 3.74
N LEU A 55 -1.60 4.41 2.67
CA LEU A 55 -2.07 4.05 1.35
C LEU A 55 -1.51 2.67 1.00
N HIS A 56 -2.40 1.70 0.86
CA HIS A 56 -2.05 0.30 0.64
C HIS A 56 -2.06 -0.05 -0.84
N HIS A 57 -1.02 -0.76 -1.29
CA HIS A 57 -0.99 -1.35 -2.63
C HIS A 57 -1.68 -2.71 -2.57
N VAL A 58 -2.83 -2.84 -3.19
CA VAL A 58 -3.57 -4.11 -3.20
C VAL A 58 -2.76 -5.19 -3.92
N LYS A 59 -2.25 -4.88 -5.13
CA LYS A 59 -1.23 -5.68 -5.77
C LYS A 59 0.11 -5.21 -5.26
N HIS A 60 0.85 -6.04 -4.56
CA HIS A 60 2.05 -5.66 -3.83
C HIS A 60 3.10 -5.03 -4.75
N LEU A 61 3.71 -3.96 -4.28
CA LEU A 61 4.68 -3.19 -5.05
C LEU A 61 5.84 -4.06 -5.54
N LYS A 62 6.33 -4.98 -4.72
CA LYS A 62 7.46 -5.83 -5.07
C LYS A 62 7.15 -6.76 -6.24
N GLN A 63 5.90 -7.14 -6.40
CA GLN A 63 5.47 -8.05 -7.46
C GLN A 63 4.95 -7.29 -8.68
N PHE A 64 4.42 -6.09 -8.47
CA PHE A 64 3.79 -5.29 -9.51
C PHE A 64 4.28 -3.84 -9.48
N PRO A 65 5.59 -3.60 -9.70
CA PRO A 65 6.13 -2.24 -9.63
C PRO A 65 5.52 -1.30 -10.68
N GLN A 66 5.01 -1.82 -11.77
CA GLN A 66 4.34 -1.03 -12.80
C GLN A 66 3.04 -0.41 -12.30
N LEU A 67 2.48 -0.89 -11.19
CA LEU A 67 1.26 -0.37 -10.60
C LEU A 67 1.51 0.58 -9.42
N ALA A 68 2.76 1.01 -9.22
CA ALA A 68 3.14 1.80 -8.06
C ALA A 68 2.30 3.08 -7.88
N TYR A 69 1.97 3.75 -8.98
CA TYR A 69 1.19 4.99 -8.95
C TYR A 69 -0.19 4.84 -9.59
N SER A 70 -0.61 3.61 -9.86
CA SER A 70 -1.92 3.35 -10.48
C SER A 70 -3.00 3.29 -9.42
N ARG A 71 -4.06 4.06 -9.60
CA ARG A 71 -5.20 4.05 -8.69
C ARG A 71 -6.05 2.79 -8.81
N TYR A 72 -6.00 2.14 -9.96
CA TYR A 72 -6.83 0.97 -10.29
C TYR A 72 -5.99 -0.09 -10.97
N TYR A 73 -6.46 -1.32 -10.91
CA TYR A 73 -5.96 -2.41 -11.76
C TYR A 73 -7.15 -3.17 -12.32
N TYR A 74 -6.91 -3.94 -13.37
CA TYR A 74 -7.93 -4.76 -13.99
C TYR A 74 -7.57 -6.23 -13.80
N ASP A 75 -8.58 -7.03 -13.43
CA ASP A 75 -8.37 -8.46 -13.26
C ASP A 75 -8.44 -9.19 -14.61
N GLU A 76 -8.31 -10.51 -14.58
CA GLU A 76 -8.33 -11.34 -15.79
C GLU A 76 -9.68 -11.32 -16.51
N HIS A 77 -10.74 -10.91 -15.82
CA HIS A 77 -12.08 -10.76 -16.40
C HIS A 77 -12.37 -9.35 -16.88
N GLY A 78 -11.37 -8.45 -16.80
CA GLY A 78 -11.53 -7.08 -17.23
C GLY A 78 -12.26 -6.19 -16.22
N GLU A 79 -12.52 -6.68 -15.03
CA GLU A 79 -13.16 -5.88 -13.98
C GLU A 79 -12.15 -4.96 -13.29
N ARG A 80 -12.57 -3.73 -13.04
CA ARG A 80 -11.73 -2.73 -12.40
C ARG A 80 -11.78 -2.83 -10.89
N HIS A 81 -10.62 -2.82 -10.27
CA HIS A 81 -10.48 -2.83 -8.81
C HIS A 81 -9.58 -1.70 -8.37
N ARG A 82 -9.74 -1.24 -7.13
CA ARG A 82 -8.83 -0.26 -6.56
C ARG A 82 -7.48 -0.90 -6.28
N GLN A 83 -6.43 -0.27 -6.78
CA GLN A 83 -5.06 -0.67 -6.51
C GLN A 83 -4.51 0.04 -5.27
N LEU A 84 -4.88 1.31 -5.08
CA LEU A 84 -4.44 2.10 -3.94
C LEU A 84 -5.63 2.33 -3.01
N LEU A 85 -5.51 1.83 -1.80
CA LEU A 85 -6.60 1.80 -0.84
C LEU A 85 -6.18 2.50 0.44
N ALA A 86 -6.94 3.54 0.83
CA ALA A 86 -6.70 4.26 2.08
C ALA A 86 -7.15 3.39 3.25
N LEU A 87 -6.26 3.11 4.18
CA LEU A 87 -6.52 2.25 5.34
C LEU A 87 -6.00 2.89 6.61
N CYS A 88 -6.61 2.52 7.74
CA CYS A 88 -6.03 2.80 9.05
C CYS A 88 -4.95 1.75 9.33
N HIS A 89 -4.14 2.02 10.36
CA HIS A 89 -3.04 1.12 10.72
C HIS A 89 -3.53 -0.32 10.96
N ASP A 90 -4.58 -0.48 11.74
CA ASP A 90 -5.09 -1.81 12.10
C ASP A 90 -5.57 -2.61 10.88
N CYS A 91 -6.30 -1.96 9.98
CA CYS A 91 -6.79 -2.63 8.78
C CYS A 91 -5.64 -2.96 7.83
N HIS A 92 -4.63 -2.09 7.75
CA HIS A 92 -3.45 -2.36 6.94
C HIS A 92 -2.70 -3.58 7.48
N GLU A 93 -2.52 -3.67 8.79
CA GLU A 93 -1.90 -4.84 9.42
C GLU A 93 -2.70 -6.11 9.17
N ALA A 94 -4.02 -6.01 9.14
CA ALA A 94 -4.89 -7.16 8.88
C ALA A 94 -4.74 -7.70 7.45
N GLN A 95 -4.24 -6.89 6.51
CA GLN A 95 -3.97 -7.36 5.15
C GLN A 95 -2.69 -8.22 5.06
N HIS A 96 -1.93 -8.30 6.15
CA HIS A 96 -0.67 -9.06 6.21
C HIS A 96 -0.68 -10.01 7.40
N PRO A 97 -1.60 -11.01 7.43
CA PRO A 97 -1.73 -11.89 8.59
C PRO A 97 -0.47 -12.71 8.87
N GLU A 98 0.26 -13.11 7.85
CA GLU A 98 1.51 -13.85 8.00
C GLU A 98 2.56 -13.03 8.72
N ARG A 99 2.65 -11.76 8.37
CA ARG A 99 3.58 -10.83 8.99
C ARG A 99 3.26 -10.63 10.46
N ARG A 100 1.98 -10.48 10.80
CA ARG A 100 1.54 -10.35 12.19
C ARG A 100 1.87 -11.60 13.00
N TRP A 101 1.71 -12.75 12.37
CA TRP A 101 2.03 -14.02 13.01
C TRP A 101 3.53 -14.12 13.29
N GLN A 102 4.39 -13.70 12.37
CA GLN A 102 5.83 -13.67 12.55
C GLN A 102 6.24 -12.73 13.68
N GLU A 103 5.64 -11.58 13.77
CA GLU A 103 5.92 -10.64 14.85
C GLU A 103 5.69 -11.25 16.21
N ARG A 104 4.63 -12.03 16.37
CA ARG A 104 4.34 -12.71 17.61
C ARG A 104 5.31 -13.84 17.90
N ALA A 105 5.79 -14.49 16.88
CA ALA A 105 6.66 -15.65 17.02
C ALA A 105 8.09 -15.27 17.41
N ASP A 106 8.66 -14.29 16.74
CA ASP A 106 10.07 -13.93 16.92
C ASP A 106 10.32 -12.49 17.35
N LYS A 107 9.31 -11.67 17.38
CA LYS A 107 9.36 -10.27 17.77
C LYS A 107 10.24 -9.39 16.89
N PHE A 108 10.62 -9.87 15.73
CA PHE A 108 11.31 -9.06 14.74
C PHE A 108 10.32 -8.62 13.70
N VAL A 109 10.21 -7.33 13.55
CA VAL A 109 9.34 -6.76 12.58
C VAL A 109 10.16 -6.36 11.39
N ASN A 110 10.00 -7.06 10.31
CA ASN A 110 10.43 -6.55 9.03
C ASN A 110 9.39 -5.61 8.55
N GLU A 111 9.70 -4.36 8.60
CA GLU A 111 8.77 -3.36 8.14
C GLU A 111 8.68 -3.39 6.64
N GLU A 112 7.77 -4.17 6.16
CA GLU A 112 7.39 -4.10 4.78
C GLU A 112 6.32 -3.04 4.66
N ARG A 113 6.61 -2.05 3.85
CA ARG A 113 5.68 -0.96 3.60
C ARG A 113 4.96 -1.27 2.30
N TRP A 114 3.69 -1.40 2.41
CA TRP A 114 2.86 -1.70 1.26
C TRP A 114 2.00 -0.52 0.85
#